data_04cd25bb99c838c8e131443be4d5a8d4
#
_entry.id   04cd25bb99c838c8e131443be4d5a8d4
#
_cell.length_a   1.000
_cell.length_b   1.000
_cell.length_c   1.000
_cell.angle_alpha   90.00
_cell.angle_beta   90.00
_cell.angle_gamma   90.00
#
_symmetry.space_group_name_H-M   'P 1'
#
loop_
_entity.id
_entity.type
_entity.pdbx_description
1 polymer ?
#
loop_
_entity_poly.entity_id
_entity_poly.type
_entity_poly.pdbx_seq_one_letter_code
_entity_poly.pdbx_strand_id
1 'polypeptide(L)'
;MFESLSDRLSGVFRSFSGRGQLTEENIQAGLREVRLALLEADVNFKVVKDFVENVRQKCLGQELIKGVSPAQQVVKIVHEELVGLLGGETAGLNLQGQEPAVIMLVGLQGSGKTTSAGKIANLLRKQKMRPYLVP
;
A
#
# COMPACT_ATOMS: atom_id res chain seq x y z
N MET A 1 -9.62 7.29 6.62
CA MET A 1 -9.08 7.43 5.25
C MET A 1 -8.66 6.09 4.66
N PHE A 2 -7.82 5.29 5.32
CA PHE A 2 -7.42 3.96 4.81
C PHE A 2 -8.52 2.89 4.88
N GLU A 3 -9.48 2.99 5.81
CA GLU A 3 -10.62 2.07 5.89
C GLU A 3 -11.45 2.11 4.61
N SER A 4 -11.74 3.29 4.06
CA SER A 4 -12.51 3.41 2.81
C SER A 4 -11.79 2.81 1.60
N LEU A 5 -10.45 2.98 1.48
CA LEU A 5 -9.66 2.37 0.42
C LEU A 5 -9.59 0.84 0.58
N SER A 6 -9.36 0.35 1.81
CA SER A 6 -9.33 -1.08 2.13
C SER A 6 -10.67 -1.74 1.82
N ASP A 7 -11.79 -1.11 2.20
CA ASP A 7 -13.15 -1.63 1.93
C ASP A 7 -13.45 -1.68 0.43
N ARG A 8 -13.05 -0.65 -0.32
CA ARG A 8 -13.22 -0.62 -1.78
C ARG A 8 -12.38 -1.69 -2.47
N LEU A 9 -11.10 -1.81 -2.13
CA LEU A 9 -10.24 -2.87 -2.67
C LEU A 9 -10.78 -4.26 -2.32
N SER A 10 -11.26 -4.46 -1.08
CA SER A 10 -11.91 -5.71 -0.66
C SER A 10 -13.18 -6.01 -1.45
N GLY A 11 -13.96 -4.97 -1.81
CA GLY A 11 -15.13 -5.08 -2.70
C GLY A 11 -14.73 -5.56 -4.10
N VAL A 12 -13.72 -4.94 -4.68
CA VAL A 12 -13.16 -5.33 -5.99
C VAL A 12 -12.67 -6.78 -5.97
N PHE A 13 -11.93 -7.16 -4.94
CA PHE A 13 -11.41 -8.53 -4.81
C PHE A 13 -12.51 -9.58 -4.68
N ARG A 14 -13.60 -9.24 -3.97
CA ARG A 14 -14.80 -10.12 -3.91
C ARG A 14 -15.44 -10.29 -5.28
N SER A 15 -15.49 -9.24 -6.10
CA SER A 15 -16.06 -9.34 -7.46
C SER A 15 -15.25 -10.26 -8.38
N PHE A 16 -13.93 -10.36 -8.18
CA PHE A 16 -13.09 -11.35 -8.86
C PHE A 16 -13.36 -12.78 -8.39
N SER A 17 -13.62 -12.98 -7.09
CA SER A 17 -13.79 -14.33 -6.50
C SER A 17 -15.07 -15.05 -6.98
N GLY A 18 -16.07 -14.32 -7.49
CA GLY A 18 -17.30 -14.89 -8.05
C GLY A 18 -17.21 -15.33 -9.51
N ARG A 19 -16.08 -15.10 -10.19
CA ARG A 19 -15.90 -15.37 -11.61
C ARG A 19 -14.92 -16.53 -11.82
N GLY A 20 -15.41 -17.63 -12.37
CA GLY A 20 -14.64 -18.88 -12.51
C GLY A 20 -13.46 -18.84 -13.49
N GLN A 21 -13.35 -17.81 -14.35
CA GLN A 21 -12.23 -17.62 -15.28
C GLN A 21 -11.81 -16.15 -15.29
N LEU A 22 -10.50 -15.91 -15.30
CA LEU A 22 -9.91 -14.58 -15.55
C LEU A 22 -9.80 -14.37 -17.07
N THR A 23 -10.80 -13.70 -17.63
CA THR A 23 -10.68 -13.14 -18.97
C THR A 23 -10.00 -11.78 -18.90
N GLU A 24 -9.39 -11.34 -20.00
CA GLU A 24 -8.80 -10.00 -20.08
C GLU A 24 -9.83 -8.90 -19.75
N GLU A 25 -11.08 -9.07 -20.19
CA GLU A 25 -12.19 -8.16 -19.89
C GLU A 25 -12.48 -8.07 -18.39
N ASN A 26 -12.48 -9.21 -17.69
CA ASN A 26 -12.70 -9.25 -16.25
C ASN A 26 -11.57 -8.58 -15.47
N ILE A 27 -10.33 -8.79 -15.90
CA ILE A 27 -9.14 -8.14 -15.34
C ILE A 27 -9.24 -6.63 -15.55
N GLN A 28 -9.53 -6.16 -16.76
CA GLN A 28 -9.68 -4.75 -17.07
C GLN A 28 -10.80 -4.09 -16.26
N ALA A 29 -11.95 -4.76 -16.10
CA ALA A 29 -13.05 -4.25 -15.30
C ALA A 29 -12.64 -4.06 -13.84
N GLY A 30 -12.00 -5.06 -13.23
CA GLY A 30 -11.54 -4.96 -11.84
C GLY A 30 -10.41 -3.94 -11.65
N LEU A 31 -9.47 -3.85 -12.60
CA LEU A 31 -8.41 -2.84 -12.54
C LEU A 31 -8.94 -1.40 -12.70
N ARG A 32 -10.07 -1.21 -13.41
CA ARG A 32 -10.77 0.07 -13.46
C ARG A 32 -11.27 0.49 -12.07
N GLU A 33 -11.86 -0.44 -11.32
CA GLU A 33 -12.32 -0.21 -9.94
C GLU A 33 -11.14 0.10 -9.00
N VAL A 34 -10.03 -0.66 -9.10
CA VAL A 34 -8.80 -0.39 -8.34
C VAL A 34 -8.28 1.01 -8.65
N ARG A 35 -8.25 1.40 -9.93
CA ARG A 35 -7.83 2.73 -10.35
C ARG A 35 -8.68 3.83 -9.71
N LEU A 36 -10.00 3.68 -9.73
CA LEU A 36 -10.92 4.64 -9.13
C LEU A 36 -10.69 4.74 -7.62
N ALA A 37 -10.55 3.62 -6.92
CA ALA A 37 -10.30 3.60 -5.49
C ALA A 37 -9.00 4.33 -5.10
N LEU A 38 -7.93 4.16 -5.87
CA LEU A 38 -6.65 4.84 -5.64
C LEU A 38 -6.73 6.35 -5.94
N LEU A 39 -7.41 6.76 -7.01
CA LEU A 39 -7.61 8.18 -7.33
C LEU A 39 -8.46 8.90 -6.29
N GLU A 40 -9.50 8.25 -5.75
CA GLU A 40 -10.33 8.79 -4.67
C GLU A 40 -9.58 8.87 -3.32
N ALA A 41 -8.52 8.08 -3.17
CA ALA A 41 -7.58 8.16 -2.05
C ALA A 41 -6.46 9.18 -2.28
N ASP A 42 -6.62 10.11 -3.24
CA ASP A 42 -5.67 11.17 -3.60
C ASP A 42 -4.28 10.66 -4.06
N VAL A 43 -4.19 9.43 -4.56
CA VAL A 43 -2.95 8.94 -5.16
C VAL A 43 -2.71 9.64 -6.50
N ASN A 44 -1.47 10.06 -6.75
CA ASN A 44 -1.08 10.76 -7.96
C ASN A 44 -1.46 9.97 -9.22
N PHE A 45 -2.07 10.64 -10.19
CA PHE A 45 -2.59 10.03 -11.43
C PHE A 45 -1.54 9.21 -12.21
N LYS A 46 -0.29 9.71 -12.31
CA LYS A 46 0.78 9.01 -13.00
C LYS A 46 1.13 7.71 -12.28
N VAL A 47 1.24 7.77 -10.96
CA VAL A 47 1.51 6.59 -10.11
C VAL A 47 0.42 5.54 -10.29
N VAL A 48 -0.85 5.96 -10.25
CA VAL A 48 -1.99 5.05 -10.46
C VAL A 48 -1.98 4.43 -11.86
N LYS A 49 -1.66 5.21 -12.89
CA LYS A 49 -1.57 4.72 -14.27
C LYS A 49 -0.49 3.64 -14.40
N ASP A 50 0.72 3.92 -13.91
CA ASP A 50 1.85 3.01 -14.00
C ASP A 50 1.57 1.73 -13.19
N PHE A 51 1.00 1.86 -11.99
CA PHE A 51 0.57 0.76 -11.15
C PHE A 51 -0.43 -0.18 -11.85
N VAL A 52 -1.50 0.38 -12.40
CA VAL A 52 -2.55 -0.41 -13.08
C VAL A 52 -1.99 -1.14 -14.30
N GLU A 53 -1.10 -0.50 -15.06
CA GLU A 53 -0.46 -1.12 -16.22
C GLU A 53 0.48 -2.27 -15.79
N ASN A 54 1.29 -2.08 -14.74
CA ASN A 54 2.15 -3.13 -14.22
C ASN A 54 1.34 -4.35 -13.75
N VAL A 55 0.26 -4.12 -12.99
CA VAL A 55 -0.63 -5.21 -12.55
C VAL A 55 -1.22 -5.94 -13.76
N ARG A 56 -1.71 -5.19 -14.76
CA ARG A 56 -2.27 -5.77 -15.98
C ARG A 56 -1.26 -6.68 -16.70
N GLN A 57 -0.05 -6.20 -16.92
CA GLN A 57 1.01 -6.94 -17.58
C GLN A 57 1.36 -8.23 -16.82
N LYS A 58 1.45 -8.16 -15.49
CA LYS A 58 1.72 -9.34 -14.66
C LYS A 58 0.56 -10.34 -14.67
N CYS A 59 -0.69 -9.87 -14.69
CA CYS A 59 -1.84 -10.76 -14.81
C CYS A 59 -1.92 -11.48 -16.15
N LEU A 60 -1.53 -10.83 -17.24
CA LEU A 60 -1.55 -11.42 -18.58
C LEU A 60 -0.33 -12.32 -18.85
N GLY A 61 0.80 -12.04 -18.23
CA GLY A 61 2.06 -12.76 -18.44
C GLY A 61 2.28 -13.98 -17.53
N GLN A 62 1.44 -14.18 -16.51
CA GLN A 62 1.60 -15.31 -15.59
C GLN A 62 0.70 -16.48 -15.96
N GLU A 63 1.30 -17.68 -16.04
CA GLU A 63 0.52 -18.93 -16.08
C GLU A 63 -0.27 -19.11 -14.77
N LEU A 64 -1.49 -19.65 -14.88
CA LEU A 64 -2.32 -19.95 -13.73
C LEU A 64 -1.60 -20.95 -12.81
N ILE A 65 -1.35 -20.54 -11.58
CA ILE A 65 -0.72 -21.40 -10.58
C ILE A 65 -1.72 -22.49 -10.19
N LYS A 66 -1.33 -23.76 -10.37
CA LYS A 66 -2.16 -24.90 -10.00
C LYS A 66 -2.54 -24.84 -8.51
N GLY A 67 -3.84 -24.92 -8.23
CA GLY A 67 -4.37 -24.91 -6.86
C GLY A 67 -4.67 -23.52 -6.29
N VAL A 68 -4.42 -22.42 -7.02
CA VAL A 68 -4.80 -21.06 -6.66
C VAL A 68 -5.91 -20.58 -7.58
N SER A 69 -6.97 -20.01 -7.02
CA SER A 69 -8.02 -19.45 -7.88
C SER A 69 -7.47 -18.23 -8.65
N PRO A 70 -7.94 -18.01 -9.88
CA PRO A 70 -7.52 -16.85 -10.67
C PRO A 70 -7.69 -15.52 -9.92
N ALA A 71 -8.76 -15.38 -9.15
CA ALA A 71 -9.01 -14.22 -8.31
C ALA A 71 -7.95 -14.01 -7.23
N GLN A 72 -7.54 -15.07 -6.54
CA GLN A 72 -6.47 -15.02 -5.54
C GLN A 72 -5.13 -14.63 -6.17
N GLN A 73 -4.88 -15.07 -7.39
CA GLN A 73 -3.66 -14.69 -8.13
C GLN A 73 -3.63 -13.19 -8.44
N VAL A 74 -4.75 -12.59 -8.90
CA VAL A 74 -4.85 -11.12 -9.09
C VAL A 74 -4.66 -10.38 -7.79
N VAL A 75 -5.30 -10.81 -6.70
CA VAL A 75 -5.14 -10.20 -5.37
C VAL A 75 -3.68 -10.21 -4.94
N LYS A 76 -2.99 -11.35 -5.15
CA LYS A 76 -1.56 -11.48 -4.84
C LYS A 76 -0.72 -10.50 -5.66
N ILE A 77 -0.95 -10.40 -6.96
CA ILE A 77 -0.22 -9.48 -7.86
C ILE A 77 -0.44 -8.03 -7.43
N VAL A 78 -1.69 -7.63 -7.15
CA VAL A 78 -2.01 -6.28 -6.66
C VAL A 78 -1.30 -6.00 -5.34
N HIS A 79 -1.30 -6.95 -4.41
CA HIS A 79 -0.60 -6.82 -3.13
C HIS A 79 0.92 -6.64 -3.32
N GLU A 80 1.55 -7.47 -4.15
CA GLU A 80 2.99 -7.38 -4.44
C GLU A 80 3.37 -6.05 -5.09
N GLU A 81 2.54 -5.54 -6.02
CA GLU A 81 2.74 -4.24 -6.63
C GLU A 81 2.57 -3.08 -5.63
N LEU A 82 1.59 -3.16 -4.73
CA LEU A 82 1.42 -2.17 -3.66
C LEU A 82 2.63 -2.16 -2.71
N VAL A 83 3.12 -3.34 -2.32
CA VAL A 83 4.33 -3.44 -1.48
C VAL A 83 5.53 -2.82 -2.19
N GLY A 84 5.72 -3.12 -3.48
CA GLY A 84 6.79 -2.53 -4.30
C GLY A 84 6.68 -1.00 -4.39
N LEU A 85 5.47 -0.49 -4.61
CA LEU A 85 5.18 0.95 -4.67
C LEU A 85 5.49 1.68 -3.36
N LEU A 86 5.26 1.02 -2.23
CA LEU A 86 5.54 1.55 -0.88
C LEU A 86 7.01 1.41 -0.47
N GLY A 87 7.88 0.88 -1.34
CA GLY A 87 9.32 0.80 -1.12
C GLY A 87 9.87 -0.62 -0.92
N GLY A 88 9.01 -1.65 -0.85
CA GLY A 88 9.39 -3.08 -0.79
C GLY A 88 9.95 -3.51 0.55
N GLU A 89 11.07 -2.94 0.97
CA GLU A 89 11.76 -3.29 2.22
C GLU A 89 11.58 -2.22 3.30
N THR A 90 11.64 -2.67 4.55
CA THR A 90 11.57 -1.76 5.70
C THR A 90 12.87 -0.97 5.82
N ALA A 91 12.81 0.36 5.62
CA ALA A 91 13.92 1.26 5.90
C ALA A 91 13.92 1.71 7.36
N GLY A 92 15.09 1.71 7.98
CA GLY A 92 15.28 2.30 9.31
C GLY A 92 15.27 3.82 9.28
N LEU A 93 15.16 4.44 10.45
CA LEU A 93 15.32 5.88 10.59
C LEU A 93 16.80 6.24 10.40
N ASN A 94 17.09 7.13 9.44
CA ASN A 94 18.42 7.70 9.30
C ASN A 94 18.56 8.90 10.25
N LEU A 95 19.27 8.71 11.35
CA LEU A 95 19.50 9.74 12.37
C LEU A 95 20.97 10.25 12.35
N GLN A 96 21.70 9.95 11.28
CA GLN A 96 23.07 10.44 11.10
C GLN A 96 23.06 11.91 10.67
N GLY A 97 23.94 12.71 11.23
CA GLY A 97 24.08 14.12 10.88
C GLY A 97 24.25 15.03 12.10
N GLN A 98 23.53 16.15 12.10
CA GLN A 98 23.60 17.12 13.21
C GLN A 98 22.98 16.57 14.49
N GLU A 99 23.63 16.80 15.61
CA GLU A 99 23.10 16.50 16.93
C GLU A 99 22.50 17.79 17.56
N PRO A 100 21.30 17.74 18.10
CA PRO A 100 20.37 16.61 18.11
C PRO A 100 19.71 16.36 16.75
N ALA A 101 19.47 15.08 16.41
CA ALA A 101 18.66 14.74 15.24
C ALA A 101 17.18 15.13 15.50
N VAL A 102 16.60 15.94 14.63
CA VAL A 102 15.21 16.43 14.77
C VAL A 102 14.30 15.71 13.81
N ILE A 103 13.22 15.09 14.33
CA ILE A 103 12.16 14.47 13.56
C ILE A 103 10.89 15.29 13.71
N MET A 104 10.38 15.88 12.63
CA MET A 104 9.12 16.60 12.60
C MET A 104 8.02 15.75 11.99
N LEU A 105 6.92 15.50 12.76
CA LEU A 105 5.75 14.80 12.27
C LEU A 105 4.70 15.81 11.81
N VAL A 106 4.34 15.72 10.53
CA VAL A 106 3.40 16.63 9.87
C VAL A 106 2.15 15.86 9.43
N GLY A 107 0.98 16.49 9.52
CA GLY A 107 -0.28 15.89 9.06
C GLY A 107 -1.49 16.60 9.62
N LEU A 108 -2.67 16.24 9.12
CA LEU A 108 -3.96 16.77 9.55
C LEU A 108 -4.31 16.35 10.99
N GLN A 109 -5.27 17.04 11.60
CA GLN A 109 -5.80 16.65 12.90
C GLN A 109 -6.37 15.23 12.84
N GLY A 110 -6.09 14.42 13.86
CA GLY A 110 -6.55 13.02 13.90
C GLY A 110 -5.72 12.04 13.06
N SER A 111 -4.69 12.48 12.32
CA SER A 111 -3.83 11.59 11.49
C SER A 111 -2.87 10.68 12.29
N GLY A 112 -2.90 10.73 13.61
CA GLY A 112 -2.08 9.85 14.45
C GLY A 112 -0.65 10.35 14.73
N LYS A 113 -0.36 11.64 14.54
CA LYS A 113 0.98 12.23 14.79
C LYS A 113 1.50 11.93 16.21
N THR A 114 0.71 12.25 17.22
CA THR A 114 1.08 12.04 18.63
C THR A 114 1.31 10.56 18.94
N THR A 115 0.44 9.69 18.42
CA THR A 115 0.59 8.23 18.56
C THR A 115 1.88 7.74 17.87
N SER A 116 2.16 8.24 16.69
CA SER A 116 3.38 7.90 15.94
C SER A 116 4.63 8.41 16.65
N ALA A 117 4.61 9.63 17.19
CA ALA A 117 5.69 10.18 18.00
C ALA A 117 6.03 9.27 19.19
N GLY A 118 5.00 8.83 19.94
CA GLY A 118 5.18 7.91 21.04
C GLY A 118 5.74 6.55 20.63
N LYS A 119 5.31 6.00 19.49
CA LYS A 119 5.82 4.73 18.96
C LYS A 119 7.27 4.86 18.51
N ILE A 120 7.63 5.93 17.81
CA ILE A 120 9.01 6.21 17.39
C ILE A 120 9.91 6.40 18.60
N ALA A 121 9.48 7.18 19.60
CA ALA A 121 10.25 7.35 20.83
C ALA A 121 10.48 6.02 21.56
N ASN A 122 9.47 5.16 21.64
CA ASN A 122 9.64 3.83 22.23
C ASN A 122 10.60 2.94 21.44
N LEU A 123 10.56 3.00 20.10
CA LEU A 123 11.51 2.29 19.24
C LEU A 123 12.94 2.75 19.51
N LEU A 124 13.19 4.07 19.55
CA LEU A 124 14.50 4.64 19.81
C LEU A 124 15.02 4.32 21.23
N ARG A 125 14.14 4.32 22.24
CA ARG A 125 14.51 3.87 23.59
C ARG A 125 14.97 2.43 23.63
N LYS A 126 14.31 1.54 22.90
CA LYS A 126 14.76 0.13 22.75
C LYS A 126 16.15 0.02 22.13
N GLN A 127 16.51 0.98 21.28
CA GLN A 127 17.85 1.12 20.68
C GLN A 127 18.86 1.86 21.60
N LYS A 128 18.50 2.09 22.88
CA LYS A 128 19.30 2.79 23.89
C LYS A 128 19.56 4.29 23.56
N MET A 129 18.77 4.88 22.69
CA MET A 129 18.78 6.32 22.41
C MET A 129 17.93 7.09 23.44
N ARG A 130 18.11 8.40 23.50
CA ARG A 130 17.40 9.31 24.43
C ARG A 130 16.48 10.26 23.65
N PRO A 131 15.31 9.79 23.19
CA PRO A 131 14.38 10.66 22.48
C PRO A 131 13.74 11.68 23.44
N TYR A 132 13.60 12.92 22.96
CA TYR A 132 12.86 13.97 23.64
C TYR A 132 11.64 14.32 22.79
N LEU A 133 10.44 14.32 23.40
CA LEU A 133 9.21 14.67 22.73
C LEU A 133 8.87 16.13 22.99
N VAL A 134 8.65 16.89 21.92
CA VAL A 134 8.17 18.27 21.95
C VAL A 134 6.75 18.27 21.42
N PRO A 135 5.74 18.77 22.18
CA PRO A 135 4.35 18.81 21.75
C PRO A 135 4.11 19.84 20.64
#